data_5710b6d93767dabc4780e830a06549b5
#
_entry.id   5710b6d93767dabc4780e830a06549b5
#
_cell.length_a   1.000
_cell.length_b   1.000
_cell.length_c   1.000
_cell.angle_alpha   90.00
_cell.angle_beta   90.00
_cell.angle_gamma   90.00
#
_symmetry.space_group_name_H-M   'P 1'
#
loop_
_entity.id
_entity.type
_entity.pdbx_description
1 polymer ?
#
loop_
_entity_poly.entity_id
_entity_poly.type
_entity_poly.pdbx_seq_one_letter_code
_entity_poly.pdbx_strand_id
1 'polypeptide(L)'
;CSASRSALLTGNYPNRMGISGAFMPSAGVGLNPNEITMAEMLKSKGYSTQIIGKWHLGSELEFLPTKQGFDSYYGIPYSNDMWPVGFDGKPAKPDSYVAKYPILPLLEVKAGQNLPDTVMKINNLEDQAVLTENYTEKAIDFIKANKNKPFFLYLAHSMTHVPIAASKKFRGTSEQGLFGDVMHEIDDSMEQILHALKSNGLSDNTIVIFTSDNGPWLNFGNHNGSSGGFREGKGASWEGGQRVPCIIYWPDKIKEGRINNNLTSSMDIFATVAELIDYKDNPNQIDGISFLSQIKDPKSAASRKSIYYYYNQNDLEAVRFENWKLVLPHKSRSYEGILPGNDGFGGNYKEHEVKTMELYDLRRDPGERYNVIQQNPEVLEKLLEIADEARRDLGDNLTKSEGQNRRPLGRINKN
;
A
#
# COMPACT_ATOMS: atom_id res chain seq x y z
N CYS A 1 0.61 2.18 5.83
CA CYS A 1 0.77 0.87 5.16
C CYS A 1 -0.48 -0.01 5.34
N SER A 2 -0.93 -0.29 6.57
CA SER A 2 -2.09 -1.18 6.80
C SER A 2 -3.34 -0.70 6.05
N ALA A 3 -3.60 0.62 6.06
CA ALA A 3 -4.71 1.21 5.33
C ALA A 3 -4.67 0.88 3.82
N SER A 4 -3.57 1.18 3.14
CA SER A 4 -3.46 0.94 1.70
C SER A 4 -3.46 -0.55 1.34
N ARG A 5 -2.86 -1.40 2.19
CA ARG A 5 -2.83 -2.85 1.99
C ARG A 5 -4.21 -3.47 2.13
N SER A 6 -4.99 -3.03 3.12
CA SER A 6 -6.39 -3.46 3.25
C SER A 6 -7.23 -3.00 2.05
N ALA A 7 -7.04 -1.76 1.59
CA ALA A 7 -7.74 -1.24 0.43
C ALA A 7 -7.46 -2.05 -0.85
N LEU A 8 -6.19 -2.37 -1.11
CA LEU A 8 -5.79 -3.23 -2.24
C LEU A 8 -6.44 -4.61 -2.18
N LEU A 9 -6.41 -5.24 -1.01
CA LEU A 9 -6.84 -6.63 -0.86
C LEU A 9 -8.37 -6.81 -0.77
N THR A 10 -9.13 -5.76 -0.40
CA THR A 10 -10.58 -5.87 -0.19
C THR A 10 -11.43 -5.02 -1.13
N GLY A 11 -10.81 -4.10 -1.87
CA GLY A 11 -11.53 -3.15 -2.71
C GLY A 11 -12.33 -2.08 -1.94
N ASN A 12 -11.96 -1.80 -0.69
CA ASN A 12 -12.69 -0.87 0.17
C ASN A 12 -11.83 0.28 0.67
N TYR A 13 -12.46 1.42 0.98
CA TYR A 13 -11.82 2.41 1.84
C TYR A 13 -11.43 1.77 3.17
N PRO A 14 -10.21 2.00 3.68
CA PRO A 14 -9.79 1.47 4.98
C PRO A 14 -10.74 1.87 6.12
N ASN A 15 -11.24 3.10 6.06
CA ASN A 15 -12.17 3.67 7.04
C ASN A 15 -13.50 2.91 7.11
N ARG A 16 -13.96 2.33 6.00
CA ARG A 16 -15.14 1.46 5.97
C ARG A 16 -14.97 0.26 6.88
N MET A 17 -13.74 -0.27 6.99
CA MET A 17 -13.39 -1.43 7.81
C MET A 17 -12.81 -1.05 9.19
N GLY A 18 -12.89 0.22 9.57
CA GLY A 18 -12.32 0.73 10.82
C GLY A 18 -10.79 0.74 10.85
N ILE A 19 -10.11 0.62 9.69
CA ILE A 19 -8.65 0.60 9.59
C ILE A 19 -8.13 1.99 9.30
N SER A 20 -7.14 2.42 10.07
CA SER A 20 -6.38 3.66 9.80
C SER A 20 -4.91 3.48 10.14
N GLY A 21 -4.03 4.19 9.41
CA GLY A 21 -2.60 4.22 9.68
C GLY A 21 -1.90 2.87 9.50
N ALA A 22 -1.21 2.43 10.54
CA ALA A 22 -0.42 1.20 10.59
C ALA A 22 -0.69 0.46 11.89
N PHE A 23 -0.90 -0.86 11.83
CA PHE A 23 -1.08 -1.68 13.02
C PHE A 23 0.27 -1.91 13.71
N MET A 24 0.25 -1.80 15.05
CA MET A 24 1.42 -2.11 15.86
C MET A 24 1.49 -3.62 16.15
N PRO A 25 2.69 -4.17 16.35
CA PRO A 25 2.84 -5.56 16.80
C PRO A 25 2.05 -5.81 18.08
N SER A 26 1.39 -6.96 18.15
CA SER A 26 0.62 -7.38 19.32
C SER A 26 -0.50 -6.42 19.75
N ALA A 27 -1.04 -5.64 18.82
CA ALA A 27 -2.12 -4.70 19.10
C ALA A 27 -3.49 -5.39 19.34
N GLY A 28 -3.60 -6.68 19.08
CA GLY A 28 -4.85 -7.44 19.20
C GLY A 28 -5.91 -7.03 18.18
N VAL A 29 -5.50 -6.41 17.09
CA VAL A 29 -6.37 -5.97 16.00
C VAL A 29 -5.82 -6.39 14.64
N GLY A 30 -6.71 -6.57 13.67
CA GLY A 30 -6.34 -6.92 12.32
C GLY A 30 -7.49 -6.74 11.34
N LEU A 31 -7.29 -7.17 10.11
CA LEU A 31 -8.35 -7.23 9.11
C LEU A 31 -9.44 -8.17 9.60
N ASN A 32 -10.69 -7.68 9.60
CA ASN A 32 -11.83 -8.47 10.07
C ASN A 32 -12.01 -9.69 9.14
N PRO A 33 -12.12 -10.92 9.69
CA PRO A 33 -12.34 -12.13 8.87
C PRO A 33 -13.62 -12.15 8.05
N ASN A 34 -14.55 -11.24 8.31
CA ASN A 34 -15.77 -11.07 7.50
C ASN A 34 -15.56 -10.22 6.24
N GLU A 35 -14.40 -9.62 6.08
CA GLU A 35 -14.02 -8.94 4.83
C GLU A 35 -13.54 -9.98 3.81
N ILE A 36 -14.02 -9.87 2.59
CA ILE A 36 -13.55 -10.75 1.51
C ILE A 36 -12.29 -10.15 0.91
N THR A 37 -11.20 -10.90 0.96
CA THR A 37 -9.93 -10.53 0.35
C THR A 37 -9.82 -10.99 -1.10
N MET A 38 -8.92 -10.38 -1.86
CA MET A 38 -8.57 -10.83 -3.21
C MET A 38 -8.11 -12.30 -3.23
N ALA A 39 -7.43 -12.74 -2.17
CA ALA A 39 -6.99 -14.13 -2.05
C ALA A 39 -8.18 -15.09 -1.89
N GLU A 40 -9.17 -14.77 -1.03
CA GLU A 40 -10.39 -15.56 -0.87
C GLU A 40 -11.20 -15.60 -2.16
N MET A 41 -11.37 -14.46 -2.81
CA MET A 41 -12.06 -14.34 -4.09
C MET A 41 -11.41 -15.23 -5.16
N LEU A 42 -10.10 -15.14 -5.34
CA LEU A 42 -9.37 -15.93 -6.34
C LEU A 42 -9.33 -17.42 -5.99
N LYS A 43 -9.17 -17.75 -4.71
CA LYS A 43 -9.22 -19.13 -4.22
C LYS A 43 -10.58 -19.80 -4.50
N SER A 44 -11.70 -19.07 -4.38
CA SER A 44 -13.02 -19.58 -4.73
C SER A 44 -13.18 -19.95 -6.21
N LYS A 45 -12.32 -19.37 -7.07
CA LYS A 45 -12.20 -19.66 -8.50
C LYS A 45 -11.08 -20.67 -8.85
N GLY A 46 -10.53 -21.36 -7.84
CA GLY A 46 -9.53 -22.42 -8.04
C GLY A 46 -8.09 -21.94 -8.19
N TYR A 47 -7.79 -20.69 -7.88
CA TYR A 47 -6.43 -20.17 -7.86
C TYR A 47 -5.66 -20.69 -6.65
N SER A 48 -4.39 -21.06 -6.84
CA SER A 48 -3.44 -21.19 -5.74
C SER A 48 -2.99 -19.81 -5.29
N THR A 49 -2.95 -19.56 -3.98
CA THR A 49 -2.72 -18.22 -3.45
C THR A 49 -1.53 -18.18 -2.49
N GLN A 50 -0.58 -17.28 -2.72
CA GLN A 50 0.54 -17.06 -1.80
C GLN A 50 0.79 -15.57 -1.60
N ILE A 51 1.11 -15.21 -0.37
CA ILE A 51 1.74 -13.92 -0.06
C ILE A 51 3.19 -14.15 0.35
N ILE A 52 4.08 -13.32 -0.19
CA ILE A 52 5.49 -13.26 0.16
C ILE A 52 5.84 -11.85 0.54
N GLY A 53 6.46 -11.65 1.72
CA GLY A 53 6.88 -10.35 2.21
C GLY A 53 6.04 -9.80 3.36
N LYS A 54 5.91 -8.50 3.43
CA LYS A 54 5.25 -7.77 4.52
C LYS A 54 3.72 -7.91 4.46
N TRP A 55 3.11 -8.44 5.54
CA TRP A 55 1.65 -8.51 5.69
C TRP A 55 1.03 -7.21 6.19
N HIS A 56 1.26 -6.86 7.45
CA HIS A 56 0.85 -5.64 8.13
C HIS A 56 -0.68 -5.43 8.27
N LEU A 57 -1.45 -6.51 8.32
CA LEU A 57 -2.91 -6.47 8.55
C LEU A 57 -3.36 -7.27 9.78
N GLY A 58 -2.47 -7.36 10.79
CA GLY A 58 -2.65 -8.05 12.05
C GLY A 58 -1.57 -9.11 12.25
N SER A 59 -0.97 -9.13 13.43
CA SER A 59 0.17 -10.01 13.78
C SER A 59 -0.22 -11.26 14.55
N GLU A 60 -1.42 -11.29 15.08
CA GLU A 60 -1.97 -12.41 15.83
C GLU A 60 -2.40 -13.53 14.88
N LEU A 61 -2.42 -14.77 15.39
CA LEU A 61 -2.68 -15.97 14.58
C LEU A 61 -3.98 -15.86 13.76
N GLU A 62 -5.01 -15.25 14.36
CA GLU A 62 -6.33 -15.09 13.75
C GLU A 62 -6.34 -14.17 12.53
N PHE A 63 -5.34 -13.30 12.43
CA PHE A 63 -5.23 -12.30 11.38
C PHE A 63 -4.13 -12.58 10.36
N LEU A 64 -3.36 -13.67 10.53
CA LEU A 64 -2.30 -14.01 9.58
C LEU A 64 -2.88 -14.27 8.17
N PRO A 65 -2.07 -14.11 7.12
CA PRO A 65 -2.53 -14.23 5.74
C PRO A 65 -3.30 -15.51 5.42
N THR A 66 -2.92 -16.64 6.04
CA THR A 66 -3.59 -17.93 5.82
C THR A 66 -4.98 -18.02 6.44
N LYS A 67 -5.36 -17.05 7.29
CA LYS A 67 -6.72 -16.83 7.79
C LYS A 67 -7.52 -15.83 6.96
N GLN A 68 -6.87 -15.29 5.91
CA GLN A 68 -7.41 -14.25 5.01
C GLN A 68 -7.30 -14.71 3.54
N GLY A 69 -7.47 -16.03 3.32
CA GLY A 69 -7.59 -16.63 1.98
C GLY A 69 -6.31 -17.13 1.33
N PHE A 70 -5.13 -16.76 1.81
CA PHE A 70 -3.88 -17.28 1.25
C PHE A 70 -3.64 -18.73 1.66
N ASP A 71 -3.22 -19.57 0.71
CA ASP A 71 -2.85 -20.97 0.99
C ASP A 71 -1.54 -21.08 1.75
N SER A 72 -0.61 -20.15 1.48
CA SER A 72 0.71 -20.12 2.10
C SER A 72 1.22 -18.70 2.30
N TYR A 73 2.13 -18.56 3.24
CA TYR A 73 2.74 -17.29 3.62
C TYR A 73 4.23 -17.46 3.90
N TYR A 74 5.04 -16.52 3.39
CA TYR A 74 6.44 -16.39 3.75
C TYR A 74 6.78 -14.90 3.89
N GLY A 75 7.08 -14.42 5.10
CA GLY A 75 7.34 -12.98 5.27
C GLY A 75 7.28 -12.49 6.71
N ILE A 76 7.25 -11.17 6.85
CA ILE A 76 7.19 -10.46 8.13
C ILE A 76 5.76 -10.00 8.43
N PRO A 77 5.23 -10.22 9.66
CA PRO A 77 3.83 -9.97 9.97
C PRO A 77 3.47 -8.48 10.11
N TYR A 78 4.47 -7.62 10.29
CA TYR A 78 4.32 -6.16 10.41
C TYR A 78 5.50 -5.43 9.75
N SER A 79 5.64 -4.14 9.96
CA SER A 79 6.68 -3.33 9.31
C SER A 79 8.07 -3.64 9.85
N ASN A 80 9.07 -3.60 8.97
CA ASN A 80 10.46 -3.90 9.28
C ASN A 80 11.15 -2.90 10.23
N ASP A 81 10.54 -1.76 10.49
CA ASP A 81 10.98 -0.77 11.49
C ASP A 81 10.38 -1.00 12.89
N MET A 82 9.42 -1.94 13.03
CA MET A 82 8.78 -2.27 14.30
C MET A 82 9.53 -3.40 15.01
N TRP A 83 10.77 -3.14 15.36
CA TRP A 83 11.71 -4.08 15.99
C TRP A 83 12.61 -3.33 17.00
N PRO A 84 13.32 -4.03 17.92
CA PRO A 84 14.10 -3.37 18.98
C PRO A 84 15.48 -2.90 18.50
N VAL A 85 15.56 -2.35 17.29
CA VAL A 85 16.79 -1.86 16.66
C VAL A 85 16.50 -0.48 16.06
N GLY A 86 17.47 0.43 16.18
CA GLY A 86 17.38 1.77 15.59
C GLY A 86 17.50 1.76 14.06
N PHE A 87 17.19 2.89 13.44
CA PHE A 87 17.30 3.04 11.98
C PHE A 87 18.75 2.97 11.46
N ASP A 88 19.74 3.12 12.37
CA ASP A 88 21.16 2.92 12.11
C ASP A 88 21.63 1.47 12.26
N GLY A 89 20.72 0.55 12.49
CA GLY A 89 21.01 -0.87 12.68
C GLY A 89 21.61 -1.25 14.03
N LYS A 90 21.71 -0.33 14.99
CA LYS A 90 22.20 -0.59 16.33
C LYS A 90 21.03 -0.95 17.27
N PRO A 91 21.29 -1.69 18.35
CA PRO A 91 20.28 -1.93 19.37
C PRO A 91 19.62 -0.63 19.83
N ALA A 92 18.30 -0.63 19.94
CA ALA A 92 17.54 0.54 20.36
C ALA A 92 17.93 0.95 21.79
N LYS A 93 17.96 2.26 22.06
CA LYS A 93 18.16 2.75 23.42
C LYS A 93 17.05 2.26 24.34
N PRO A 94 17.34 1.82 25.58
CA PRO A 94 16.36 1.21 26.48
C PRO A 94 15.13 2.08 26.77
N ASP A 95 15.26 3.39 26.72
CA ASP A 95 14.22 4.38 26.95
C ASP A 95 13.42 4.75 25.70
N SER A 96 13.84 4.28 24.53
CA SER A 96 13.14 4.54 23.27
C SER A 96 11.89 3.68 23.13
N TYR A 97 10.89 4.19 22.41
CA TYR A 97 9.66 3.43 22.15
C TYR A 97 9.89 2.16 21.33
N VAL A 98 10.89 2.16 20.44
CA VAL A 98 11.24 0.99 19.60
C VAL A 98 11.82 -0.18 20.41
N ALA A 99 12.46 0.08 21.55
CA ALA A 99 12.98 -0.95 22.44
C ALA A 99 11.88 -1.89 23.00
N LYS A 100 10.62 -1.44 22.96
CA LYS A 100 9.45 -2.22 23.42
C LYS A 100 8.90 -3.18 22.37
N TYR A 101 9.34 -3.07 21.12
CA TYR A 101 8.90 -3.97 20.08
C TYR A 101 9.53 -5.37 20.25
N PRO A 102 8.83 -6.42 19.81
CA PRO A 102 9.40 -7.76 19.75
C PRO A 102 10.51 -7.84 18.68
N ILE A 103 11.35 -8.87 18.78
CA ILE A 103 12.25 -9.22 17.68
C ILE A 103 11.41 -9.53 16.44
N LEU A 104 11.79 -8.97 15.30
CA LEU A 104 11.06 -9.13 14.05
C LEU A 104 11.21 -10.59 13.55
N PRO A 105 10.12 -11.38 13.44
CA PRO A 105 10.21 -12.72 12.93
C PRO A 105 10.05 -12.74 11.40
N LEU A 106 10.80 -13.61 10.74
CA LEU A 106 10.46 -14.10 9.42
C LEU A 106 9.65 -15.39 9.58
N LEU A 107 8.41 -15.36 9.15
CA LEU A 107 7.46 -16.45 9.31
C LEU A 107 7.29 -17.25 8.01
N GLU A 108 7.07 -18.56 8.13
CA GLU A 108 6.60 -19.40 7.03
C GLU A 108 5.35 -20.18 7.49
N VAL A 109 4.32 -20.17 6.65
CA VAL A 109 3.15 -21.06 6.79
C VAL A 109 2.96 -21.76 5.45
N LYS A 110 3.19 -23.06 5.44
CA LYS A 110 3.00 -23.91 4.24
C LYS A 110 1.52 -24.25 4.05
N ALA A 111 1.14 -24.57 2.83
CA ALA A 111 -0.23 -24.97 2.52
C ALA A 111 -0.66 -26.16 3.40
N GLY A 112 -1.80 -26.01 4.07
CA GLY A 112 -2.33 -27.01 5.02
C GLY A 112 -1.76 -26.92 6.44
N GLN A 113 -0.79 -26.04 6.70
CA GLN A 113 -0.25 -25.79 8.03
C GLN A 113 -1.12 -24.76 8.79
N ASN A 114 -1.34 -25.00 10.07
CA ASN A 114 -2.19 -24.13 10.90
C ASN A 114 -1.42 -23.05 11.68
N LEU A 115 -0.17 -23.33 12.03
CA LEU A 115 0.68 -22.45 12.82
C LEU A 115 1.90 -22.02 12.01
N PRO A 116 2.39 -20.78 12.18
CA PRO A 116 3.59 -20.33 11.52
C PRO A 116 4.84 -20.92 12.16
N ASP A 117 5.81 -21.26 11.33
CA ASP A 117 7.19 -21.48 11.75
C ASP A 117 7.94 -20.15 11.72
N THR A 118 8.75 -19.86 12.73
CA THR A 118 9.73 -18.78 12.68
C THR A 118 11.00 -19.32 12.04
N VAL A 119 11.20 -19.01 10.76
CA VAL A 119 12.36 -19.51 9.99
C VAL A 119 13.60 -18.68 10.20
N MET A 120 13.45 -17.43 10.62
CA MET A 120 14.55 -16.53 10.99
C MET A 120 14.09 -15.49 11.99
N LYS A 121 14.96 -15.10 12.92
CA LYS A 121 14.80 -13.91 13.74
C LYS A 121 15.67 -12.81 13.15
N ILE A 122 15.07 -11.68 12.83
CA ILE A 122 15.75 -10.55 12.21
C ILE A 122 16.21 -9.62 13.32
N ASN A 123 17.53 -9.61 13.58
CA ASN A 123 18.13 -8.93 14.74
C ASN A 123 18.97 -7.70 14.35
N ASN A 124 19.31 -7.56 13.08
CA ASN A 124 20.18 -6.50 12.57
C ASN A 124 19.92 -6.24 11.08
N LEU A 125 20.60 -5.24 10.50
CA LEU A 125 20.45 -4.87 9.09
C LEU A 125 20.97 -5.94 8.12
N GLU A 126 21.94 -6.78 8.52
CA GLU A 126 22.43 -7.87 7.67
C GLU A 126 21.33 -8.94 7.53
N ASP A 127 20.58 -9.21 8.60
CA ASP A 127 19.41 -10.12 8.52
C ASP A 127 18.30 -9.53 7.65
N GLN A 128 18.11 -8.20 7.65
CA GLN A 128 17.16 -7.54 6.74
C GLN A 128 17.63 -7.54 5.27
N ALA A 129 18.93 -7.45 5.06
CA ALA A 129 19.52 -7.32 3.74
C ALA A 129 19.27 -8.54 2.81
N VAL A 130 19.01 -9.72 3.39
CA VAL A 130 18.72 -10.93 2.60
C VAL A 130 17.24 -11.11 2.27
N LEU A 131 16.36 -10.25 2.78
CA LEU A 131 14.91 -10.46 2.64
C LEU A 131 14.44 -10.32 1.19
N THR A 132 14.94 -9.34 0.43
CA THR A 132 14.54 -9.13 -0.96
C THR A 132 14.92 -10.32 -1.83
N GLU A 133 16.14 -10.85 -1.67
CA GLU A 133 16.61 -12.06 -2.35
C GLU A 133 15.75 -13.27 -1.98
N ASN A 134 15.54 -13.54 -0.69
CA ASN A 134 14.70 -14.64 -0.21
C ASN A 134 13.27 -14.56 -0.75
N TYR A 135 12.68 -13.37 -0.78
CA TYR A 135 11.33 -13.17 -1.33
C TYR A 135 11.29 -13.46 -2.82
N THR A 136 12.31 -13.06 -3.55
CA THR A 136 12.44 -13.31 -5.00
C THR A 136 12.54 -14.80 -5.29
N GLU A 137 13.40 -15.52 -4.58
CA GLU A 137 13.56 -16.99 -4.72
C GLU A 137 12.24 -17.72 -4.43
N LYS A 138 11.58 -17.41 -3.30
CA LYS A 138 10.28 -18.00 -2.94
C LYS A 138 9.19 -17.70 -3.98
N ALA A 139 9.20 -16.49 -4.58
CA ALA A 139 8.27 -16.13 -5.63
C ALA A 139 8.49 -16.95 -6.91
N ILE A 140 9.75 -17.14 -7.31
CA ILE A 140 10.12 -17.95 -8.46
C ILE A 140 9.73 -19.43 -8.24
N ASP A 141 9.97 -19.95 -7.05
CA ASP A 141 9.61 -21.33 -6.70
C ASP A 141 8.08 -21.53 -6.73
N PHE A 142 7.33 -20.55 -6.23
CA PHE A 142 5.87 -20.58 -6.30
C PHE A 142 5.36 -20.56 -7.75
N ILE A 143 5.91 -19.70 -8.60
CA ILE A 143 5.55 -19.65 -10.03
C ILE A 143 5.81 -20.99 -10.71
N LYS A 144 7.00 -21.57 -10.50
CA LYS A 144 7.36 -22.88 -11.08
C LYS A 144 6.44 -24.01 -10.61
N ALA A 145 6.12 -24.03 -9.31
CA ALA A 145 5.24 -25.05 -8.72
C ALA A 145 3.80 -24.97 -9.23
N ASN A 146 3.35 -23.78 -9.65
CA ASN A 146 1.98 -23.52 -10.06
C ASN A 146 1.82 -23.30 -11.59
N LYS A 147 2.83 -23.62 -12.40
CA LYS A 147 2.81 -23.35 -13.86
C LYS A 147 1.66 -23.99 -14.64
N ASN A 148 1.02 -25.02 -14.10
CA ASN A 148 -0.07 -25.78 -14.75
C ASN A 148 -1.46 -25.46 -14.19
N LYS A 149 -1.59 -24.45 -13.32
CA LYS A 149 -2.86 -24.04 -12.72
C LYS A 149 -2.87 -22.53 -12.46
N PRO A 150 -4.05 -21.91 -12.36
CA PRO A 150 -4.11 -20.49 -12.06
C PRO A 150 -3.53 -20.20 -10.67
N PHE A 151 -2.86 -19.06 -10.53
CA PHE A 151 -2.27 -18.65 -9.25
C PHE A 151 -2.40 -17.16 -9.03
N PHE A 152 -2.37 -16.78 -7.77
CA PHE A 152 -2.24 -15.41 -7.28
C PHE A 152 -1.04 -15.30 -6.35
N LEU A 153 -0.10 -14.47 -6.71
CA LEU A 153 1.06 -14.12 -5.91
C LEU A 153 0.97 -12.65 -5.49
N TYR A 154 0.91 -12.39 -4.19
CA TYR A 154 1.09 -11.06 -3.63
C TYR A 154 2.52 -10.93 -3.09
N LEU A 155 3.43 -10.40 -3.93
CA LEU A 155 4.81 -10.14 -3.55
C LEU A 155 4.92 -8.74 -2.95
N ALA A 156 4.99 -8.67 -1.64
CA ALA A 156 4.96 -7.45 -0.85
C ALA A 156 6.34 -7.18 -0.23
N HIS A 157 7.30 -6.73 -1.03
CA HIS A 157 8.64 -6.39 -0.55
C HIS A 157 8.61 -5.48 0.69
N SER A 158 9.51 -5.71 1.65
CA SER A 158 9.69 -4.85 2.83
C SER A 158 10.43 -3.57 2.48
N MET A 159 11.37 -3.66 1.55
CA MET A 159 12.08 -2.52 0.97
C MET A 159 11.15 -1.82 -0.05
N THR A 160 11.22 -0.53 -0.18
CA THR A 160 12.21 0.46 0.32
C THR A 160 11.85 1.10 1.69
N HIS A 161 11.09 0.45 2.57
CA HIS A 161 10.77 1.03 3.87
C HIS A 161 12.03 1.05 4.76
N VAL A 162 12.25 2.18 5.43
CA VAL A 162 13.35 2.30 6.42
C VAL A 162 13.11 1.36 7.62
N PRO A 163 14.19 0.86 8.27
CA PRO A 163 15.58 0.98 7.86
C PRO A 163 15.85 0.18 6.59
N ILE A 164 16.52 0.81 5.63
CA ILE A 164 16.82 0.15 4.35
C ILE A 164 18.08 -0.70 4.45
N ALA A 165 18.08 -1.82 3.73
CA ALA A 165 19.24 -2.70 3.62
C ALA A 165 19.23 -3.38 2.26
N ALA A 166 20.38 -3.42 1.60
CA ALA A 166 20.61 -4.13 0.34
C ALA A 166 21.51 -5.34 0.57
N SER A 167 21.31 -6.40 -0.19
CA SER A 167 22.18 -7.57 -0.17
C SER A 167 23.61 -7.22 -0.63
N LYS A 168 24.55 -8.08 -0.32
CA LYS A 168 25.96 -7.86 -0.68
C LYS A 168 26.18 -7.66 -2.18
N LYS A 169 25.35 -8.30 -3.01
CA LYS A 169 25.40 -8.18 -4.47
C LYS A 169 25.14 -6.75 -4.95
N PHE A 170 24.28 -6.01 -4.26
CA PHE A 170 23.84 -4.68 -4.70
C PHE A 170 24.47 -3.52 -3.97
N ARG A 171 25.14 -3.73 -2.83
CA ARG A 171 25.78 -2.65 -2.07
C ARG A 171 26.87 -1.95 -2.89
N GLY A 172 26.76 -0.63 -3.00
CA GLY A 172 27.68 0.21 -3.75
C GLY A 172 27.56 0.13 -5.27
N THR A 173 26.45 -0.41 -5.78
CA THR A 173 26.18 -0.49 -7.23
C THR A 173 25.55 0.77 -7.80
N SER A 174 24.98 1.62 -6.95
CA SER A 174 24.28 2.85 -7.36
C SER A 174 25.03 4.11 -6.94
N GLU A 175 25.07 5.10 -7.80
CA GLU A 175 25.53 6.46 -7.48
C GLU A 175 24.61 7.20 -6.51
N GLN A 176 23.38 6.70 -6.32
CA GLN A 176 22.37 7.25 -5.39
C GLN A 176 22.52 6.68 -3.96
N GLY A 177 23.64 6.01 -3.65
CA GLY A 177 23.90 5.40 -2.36
C GLY A 177 22.98 4.23 -2.04
N LEU A 178 22.80 3.94 -0.75
CA LEU A 178 22.07 2.75 -0.29
C LEU A 178 20.62 2.69 -0.77
N PHE A 179 19.93 3.83 -0.92
CA PHE A 179 18.57 3.82 -1.47
C PHE A 179 18.55 3.35 -2.93
N GLY A 180 19.50 3.82 -3.74
CA GLY A 180 19.67 3.37 -5.12
C GLY A 180 20.05 1.89 -5.20
N ASP A 181 20.92 1.40 -4.30
CA ASP A 181 21.28 -0.03 -4.23
C ASP A 181 20.06 -0.91 -3.98
N VAL A 182 19.19 -0.50 -3.04
CA VAL A 182 17.92 -1.20 -2.75
C VAL A 182 16.98 -1.16 -3.95
N MET A 183 16.93 -0.04 -4.68
CA MET A 183 16.12 0.05 -5.90
C MET A 183 16.63 -0.86 -7.01
N HIS A 184 17.97 -0.97 -7.20
CA HIS A 184 18.58 -1.93 -8.12
C HIS A 184 18.21 -3.38 -7.74
N GLU A 185 18.18 -3.71 -6.45
CA GLU A 185 17.82 -5.06 -6.00
C GLU A 185 16.34 -5.38 -6.24
N ILE A 186 15.44 -4.40 -6.05
CA ILE A 186 14.02 -4.57 -6.39
C ILE A 186 13.81 -4.72 -7.89
N ASP A 187 14.54 -3.96 -8.70
CA ASP A 187 14.47 -4.04 -10.16
C ASP A 187 14.96 -5.41 -10.67
N ASP A 188 16.12 -5.89 -10.17
CA ASP A 188 16.63 -7.25 -10.41
C ASP A 188 15.63 -8.34 -9.99
N SER A 189 14.94 -8.16 -8.85
CA SER A 189 13.86 -9.06 -8.41
C SER A 189 12.73 -9.12 -9.44
N MET A 190 12.30 -7.99 -9.95
CA MET A 190 11.25 -7.93 -10.98
C MET A 190 11.72 -8.57 -12.29
N GLU A 191 12.97 -8.33 -12.72
CA GLU A 191 13.55 -8.98 -13.89
C GLU A 191 13.54 -10.51 -13.75
N GLN A 192 13.98 -11.03 -12.61
CA GLN A 192 13.99 -12.47 -12.35
C GLN A 192 12.58 -13.07 -12.37
N ILE A 193 11.57 -12.38 -11.83
CA ILE A 193 10.17 -12.83 -11.84
C ILE A 193 9.61 -12.84 -13.27
N LEU A 194 9.82 -11.77 -14.03
CA LEU A 194 9.40 -11.71 -15.44
C LEU A 194 10.09 -12.79 -16.27
N HIS A 195 11.38 -13.06 -16.01
CA HIS A 195 12.11 -14.16 -16.63
C HIS A 195 11.53 -15.52 -16.25
N ALA A 196 11.15 -15.72 -14.98
CA ALA A 196 10.51 -16.97 -14.53
C ALA A 196 9.15 -17.19 -15.20
N LEU A 197 8.34 -16.15 -15.36
CA LEU A 197 7.07 -16.21 -16.09
C LEU A 197 7.31 -16.58 -17.56
N LYS A 198 8.25 -15.92 -18.22
CA LYS A 198 8.60 -16.16 -19.63
C LYS A 198 9.13 -17.57 -19.87
N SER A 199 10.08 -18.01 -19.07
CA SER A 199 10.72 -19.34 -19.21
C SER A 199 9.76 -20.50 -18.91
N ASN A 200 8.65 -20.27 -18.22
CA ASN A 200 7.59 -21.25 -18.00
C ASN A 200 6.39 -21.09 -18.94
N GLY A 201 6.43 -20.18 -19.93
CA GLY A 201 5.36 -19.96 -20.90
C GLY A 201 4.11 -19.29 -20.33
N LEU A 202 4.27 -18.51 -19.25
CA LEU A 202 3.17 -17.91 -18.51
C LEU A 202 2.93 -16.42 -18.81
N SER A 203 3.87 -15.74 -19.47
CA SER A 203 3.85 -14.28 -19.65
C SER A 203 2.56 -13.75 -20.26
N ASP A 204 2.05 -14.41 -21.32
CA ASP A 204 0.89 -13.91 -22.07
C ASP A 204 -0.43 -14.06 -21.28
N ASN A 205 -0.47 -14.99 -20.33
CA ASN A 205 -1.64 -15.27 -19.50
C ASN A 205 -1.45 -14.84 -18.03
N THR A 206 -0.52 -13.93 -17.76
CA THR A 206 -0.28 -13.38 -16.43
C THR A 206 -0.33 -11.85 -16.47
N ILE A 207 -1.19 -11.27 -15.62
CA ILE A 207 -1.17 -9.84 -15.35
C ILE A 207 -0.19 -9.57 -14.19
N VAL A 208 0.78 -8.71 -14.42
CA VAL A 208 1.75 -8.25 -13.40
C VAL A 208 1.46 -6.79 -13.09
N ILE A 209 1.24 -6.49 -11.82
CA ILE A 209 0.97 -5.14 -11.33
C ILE A 209 2.07 -4.75 -10.35
N PHE A 210 2.85 -3.73 -10.69
CA PHE A 210 3.86 -3.14 -9.82
C PHE A 210 3.38 -1.79 -9.30
N THR A 211 3.34 -1.62 -7.98
CA THR A 211 2.89 -0.37 -7.34
C THR A 211 3.48 -0.22 -5.94
N SER A 212 3.18 0.88 -5.27
CA SER A 212 3.55 1.13 -3.88
C SER A 212 2.33 1.34 -3.00
N ASP A 213 2.50 1.19 -1.69
CA ASP A 213 1.41 1.37 -0.71
C ASP A 213 1.22 2.82 -0.25
N ASN A 214 2.23 3.67 -0.38
CA ASN A 214 2.17 5.11 -0.08
C ASN A 214 3.36 5.87 -0.69
N GLY A 215 3.30 7.19 -0.67
CA GLY A 215 4.39 8.05 -1.08
C GLY A 215 5.61 7.98 -0.15
N PRO A 216 6.70 8.67 -0.50
CA PRO A 216 7.98 8.60 0.20
C PRO A 216 7.92 9.23 1.60
N TRP A 217 8.74 8.71 2.52
CA TRP A 217 8.85 9.25 3.88
C TRP A 217 9.98 10.28 3.95
N LEU A 218 9.69 11.48 3.49
CA LEU A 218 10.67 12.51 3.13
C LEU A 218 11.66 12.91 4.24
N ASN A 219 11.31 12.76 5.52
CA ASN A 219 12.22 13.11 6.61
C ASN A 219 13.44 12.19 6.76
N PHE A 220 13.51 11.07 6.01
CA PHE A 220 14.68 10.18 5.99
C PHE A 220 15.73 10.51 4.92
N GLY A 221 15.53 11.60 4.18
CA GLY A 221 16.54 12.15 3.26
C GLY A 221 17.08 11.14 2.26
N ASN A 222 18.38 10.87 2.30
CA ASN A 222 19.07 9.95 1.39
C ASN A 222 18.69 8.47 1.56
N HIS A 223 17.95 8.09 2.61
CA HIS A 223 17.37 6.76 2.78
C HIS A 223 15.92 6.67 2.35
N ASN A 224 15.47 7.61 1.54
CA ASN A 224 14.10 7.68 1.06
C ASN A 224 14.07 8.16 -0.38
N GLY A 225 12.94 7.91 -1.07
CA GLY A 225 12.71 8.39 -2.43
C GLY A 225 12.24 9.84 -2.48
N SER A 226 11.75 10.24 -3.65
CA SER A 226 11.25 11.58 -3.92
C SER A 226 9.77 11.52 -4.33
N SER A 227 8.98 12.50 -3.88
CA SER A 227 7.63 12.74 -4.40
C SER A 227 7.63 13.47 -5.76
N GLY A 228 8.81 13.75 -6.32
CA GLY A 228 8.94 14.54 -7.55
C GLY A 228 8.42 15.95 -7.36
N GLY A 229 7.50 16.39 -8.20
CA GLY A 229 6.85 17.70 -8.09
C GLY A 229 5.59 17.73 -7.22
N PHE A 230 5.17 16.60 -6.64
CA PHE A 230 4.00 16.52 -5.78
C PHE A 230 4.27 17.07 -4.39
N ARG A 231 3.24 17.68 -3.79
CA ARG A 231 3.33 18.25 -2.46
C ARG A 231 3.41 17.18 -1.40
N GLU A 232 4.29 17.36 -0.39
CA GLU A 232 4.48 16.51 0.78
C GLU A 232 4.85 15.05 0.46
N GLY A 233 4.61 14.14 1.39
CA GLY A 233 4.93 12.72 1.31
C GLY A 233 4.13 11.90 2.29
N LYS A 234 4.66 10.73 2.66
CA LYS A 234 4.03 9.79 3.60
C LYS A 234 3.54 10.49 4.86
N GLY A 235 2.29 10.24 5.21
CA GLY A 235 1.68 10.81 6.41
C GLY A 235 0.90 12.09 6.16
N ALA A 236 0.59 12.41 4.90
CA ALA A 236 -0.24 13.54 4.51
C ALA A 236 -1.19 13.15 3.38
N SER A 237 -2.31 13.84 3.28
CA SER A 237 -3.33 13.65 2.23
C SER A 237 -3.03 14.42 0.93
N TRP A 238 -1.90 15.12 0.87
CA TRP A 238 -1.39 15.76 -0.33
C TRP A 238 -0.94 14.74 -1.39
N GLU A 239 -0.89 15.13 -2.66
CA GLU A 239 -0.58 14.20 -3.77
C GLU A 239 0.73 13.44 -3.57
N GLY A 240 1.77 14.04 -2.97
CA GLY A 240 3.03 13.36 -2.69
C GLY A 240 2.93 12.21 -1.67
N GLY A 241 1.92 12.24 -0.79
CA GLY A 241 1.66 11.14 0.15
C GLY A 241 0.79 10.03 -0.41
N GLN A 242 -0.09 10.36 -1.36
CA GLN A 242 -1.16 9.48 -1.83
C GLN A 242 -0.92 8.93 -3.25
N ARG A 243 -0.31 9.72 -4.12
CA ARG A 243 -0.06 9.32 -5.51
C ARG A 243 1.22 8.51 -5.62
N VAL A 244 1.09 7.29 -6.13
CA VAL A 244 2.18 6.32 -6.26
C VAL A 244 2.31 5.85 -7.71
N PRO A 245 3.49 5.37 -8.13
CA PRO A 245 3.66 4.76 -9.45
C PRO A 245 2.82 3.47 -9.53
N CYS A 246 2.29 3.18 -10.72
CA CYS A 246 1.63 1.92 -11.02
C CYS A 246 1.98 1.51 -12.45
N ILE A 247 2.52 0.32 -12.61
CA ILE A 247 2.84 -0.29 -13.90
C ILE A 247 2.03 -1.58 -14.02
N ILE A 248 1.32 -1.73 -15.13
CA ILE A 248 0.57 -2.96 -15.43
C ILE A 248 1.16 -3.58 -16.70
N TYR A 249 1.67 -4.79 -16.57
CA TYR A 249 2.24 -5.56 -17.65
C TYR A 249 1.38 -6.79 -17.93
N TRP A 250 0.89 -6.89 -19.17
CA TRP A 250 0.09 -8.01 -19.66
C TRP A 250 0.26 -8.09 -21.19
N PRO A 251 1.30 -8.76 -21.69
CA PRO A 251 1.74 -8.67 -23.09
C PRO A 251 0.65 -8.96 -24.13
N ASP A 252 -0.18 -9.98 -23.89
CA ASP A 252 -1.25 -10.38 -24.83
C ASP A 252 -2.41 -9.37 -24.87
N LYS A 253 -2.59 -8.53 -23.84
CA LYS A 253 -3.76 -7.67 -23.70
C LYS A 253 -3.43 -6.17 -23.70
N ILE A 254 -2.25 -5.80 -23.28
CA ILE A 254 -1.83 -4.40 -23.16
C ILE A 254 -0.71 -4.12 -24.16
N LYS A 255 -0.97 -3.25 -25.11
CA LYS A 255 0.09 -2.75 -26.01
C LYS A 255 1.10 -1.95 -25.19
N GLU A 256 2.38 -2.23 -25.38
CA GLU A 256 3.49 -1.54 -24.73
C GLU A 256 3.51 -0.02 -24.95
N GLY A 257 4.17 0.71 -24.06
CA GLY A 257 4.39 2.15 -24.17
C GLY A 257 3.16 3.02 -23.92
N ARG A 258 2.11 2.49 -23.29
CA ARG A 258 0.91 3.27 -22.93
C ARG A 258 1.09 4.03 -21.63
N ILE A 259 0.58 5.24 -21.61
CA ILE A 259 0.40 6.04 -20.39
C ILE A 259 -1.10 6.30 -20.20
N ASN A 260 -1.61 6.00 -19.02
CA ASN A 260 -2.98 6.30 -18.61
C ASN A 260 -2.95 7.31 -17.46
N ASN A 261 -3.55 8.47 -17.66
CA ASN A 261 -3.64 9.55 -16.67
C ASN A 261 -5.00 9.61 -15.95
N ASN A 262 -5.88 8.65 -16.18
CA ASN A 262 -7.17 8.59 -15.51
C ASN A 262 -6.98 8.29 -14.02
N LEU A 263 -7.87 8.85 -13.20
CA LEU A 263 -7.89 8.56 -11.77
C LEU A 263 -8.19 7.08 -11.54
N THR A 264 -7.30 6.40 -10.84
CA THR A 264 -7.46 5.03 -10.35
C THR A 264 -6.96 4.94 -8.91
N SER A 265 -7.44 3.95 -8.19
CA SER A 265 -7.05 3.67 -6.81
C SER A 265 -6.63 2.21 -6.65
N SER A 266 -5.86 1.90 -5.62
CA SER A 266 -5.53 0.51 -5.27
C SER A 266 -6.77 -0.35 -5.01
N MET A 267 -7.86 0.23 -4.53
CA MET A 267 -9.17 -0.44 -4.39
C MET A 267 -9.71 -0.96 -5.71
N ASP A 268 -9.42 -0.28 -6.81
CA ASP A 268 -9.92 -0.60 -8.14
C ASP A 268 -9.28 -1.86 -8.73
N ILE A 269 -8.12 -2.25 -8.21
CA ILE A 269 -7.44 -3.50 -8.59
C ILE A 269 -8.32 -4.69 -8.20
N PHE A 270 -8.87 -4.70 -6.98
CA PHE A 270 -9.80 -5.75 -6.54
C PHE A 270 -11.00 -5.85 -7.48
N ALA A 271 -11.67 -4.74 -7.76
CA ALA A 271 -12.84 -4.70 -8.64
C ALA A 271 -12.50 -5.13 -10.08
N THR A 272 -11.32 -4.77 -10.58
CA THR A 272 -10.85 -5.16 -11.91
C THR A 272 -10.58 -6.66 -12.00
N VAL A 273 -9.95 -7.23 -10.97
CA VAL A 273 -9.72 -8.68 -10.89
C VAL A 273 -11.05 -9.42 -10.73
N ALA A 274 -11.98 -8.92 -9.92
CA ALA A 274 -13.32 -9.50 -9.78
C ALA A 274 -14.08 -9.57 -11.13
N GLU A 275 -14.02 -8.49 -11.92
CA GLU A 275 -14.61 -8.46 -13.27
C GLU A 275 -13.90 -9.45 -14.21
N LEU A 276 -12.58 -9.55 -14.18
CA LEU A 276 -11.79 -10.46 -15.01
C LEU A 276 -12.18 -11.94 -14.82
N ILE A 277 -12.53 -12.34 -13.60
CA ILE A 277 -12.85 -13.73 -13.24
C ILE A 277 -14.36 -13.97 -13.09
N ASP A 278 -15.19 -13.00 -13.46
CA ASP A 278 -16.66 -13.02 -13.29
C ASP A 278 -17.08 -13.41 -11.85
N TYR A 279 -16.48 -12.70 -10.86
CA TYR A 279 -16.83 -12.89 -9.45
C TYR A 279 -17.94 -11.95 -9.02
N LYS A 280 -19.05 -12.49 -8.49
CA LYS A 280 -20.25 -11.73 -8.09
C LYS A 280 -20.69 -12.00 -6.65
N ASP A 281 -19.98 -12.89 -5.95
CA ASP A 281 -20.44 -13.45 -4.67
C ASP A 281 -19.93 -12.66 -3.45
N ASN A 282 -19.50 -11.40 -3.62
CA ASN A 282 -19.10 -10.60 -2.47
C ASN A 282 -20.33 -10.15 -1.67
N PRO A 283 -20.49 -10.58 -0.41
CA PRO A 283 -21.62 -10.18 0.43
C PRO A 283 -21.53 -8.71 0.87
N ASN A 284 -20.36 -8.10 0.77
CA ASN A 284 -20.11 -6.74 1.18
C ASN A 284 -20.10 -5.79 -0.02
N GLN A 285 -20.63 -4.59 0.17
CA GLN A 285 -20.39 -3.51 -0.77
C GLN A 285 -18.89 -3.19 -0.83
N ILE A 286 -18.35 -2.99 -2.04
CA ILE A 286 -16.99 -2.53 -2.28
C ILE A 286 -16.98 -1.10 -2.84
N ASP A 287 -15.89 -0.38 -2.58
CA ASP A 287 -15.67 0.98 -3.07
C ASP A 287 -14.86 1.00 -4.38
N GLY A 288 -14.23 -0.11 -4.69
CA GLY A 288 -13.45 -0.31 -5.91
C GLY A 288 -14.33 -0.24 -7.16
N ILE A 289 -13.81 0.38 -8.20
CA ILE A 289 -14.46 0.50 -9.51
C ILE A 289 -13.52 -0.10 -10.56
N SER A 290 -13.97 -1.11 -11.29
CA SER A 290 -13.13 -1.75 -12.29
C SER A 290 -12.68 -0.77 -13.38
N PHE A 291 -11.41 -0.83 -13.72
CA PHE A 291 -10.80 -0.13 -14.86
C PHE A 291 -10.42 -1.09 -16.01
N LEU A 292 -11.02 -2.27 -16.06
CA LEU A 292 -10.75 -3.27 -17.10
C LEU A 292 -10.99 -2.73 -18.52
N SER A 293 -11.99 -1.89 -18.70
CA SER A 293 -12.26 -1.20 -19.98
C SER A 293 -11.06 -0.37 -20.44
N GLN A 294 -10.39 0.33 -19.51
CA GLN A 294 -9.23 1.16 -19.79
C GLN A 294 -7.96 0.33 -20.07
N ILE A 295 -7.87 -0.88 -19.52
CA ILE A 295 -6.83 -1.85 -19.87
C ILE A 295 -7.00 -2.31 -21.31
N LYS A 296 -8.24 -2.64 -21.71
CA LYS A 296 -8.57 -3.13 -23.06
C LYS A 296 -8.46 -2.02 -24.12
N ASP A 297 -9.00 -0.84 -23.83
CA ASP A 297 -8.98 0.32 -24.71
C ASP A 297 -8.54 1.60 -23.96
N PRO A 298 -7.36 2.17 -24.31
CA PRO A 298 -6.86 3.38 -23.66
C PRO A 298 -7.71 4.63 -23.90
N LYS A 299 -8.64 4.59 -24.87
CA LYS A 299 -9.57 5.67 -25.15
C LYS A 299 -10.84 5.59 -24.32
N SER A 300 -11.03 4.51 -23.57
CA SER A 300 -12.16 4.39 -22.64
C SER A 300 -12.13 5.51 -21.61
N ALA A 301 -13.32 6.02 -21.29
CA ALA A 301 -13.48 7.03 -20.25
C ALA A 301 -12.99 6.52 -18.89
N ALA A 302 -12.58 7.43 -18.04
CA ALA A 302 -12.21 7.13 -16.66
C ALA A 302 -13.40 6.45 -15.94
N SER A 303 -13.16 5.27 -15.37
CA SER A 303 -14.18 4.55 -14.60
C SER A 303 -14.44 5.26 -13.27
N ARG A 304 -13.36 5.65 -12.57
CA ARG A 304 -13.43 6.41 -11.32
C ARG A 304 -13.44 7.91 -11.60
N LYS A 305 -14.40 8.62 -11.01
CA LYS A 305 -14.46 10.09 -11.09
C LYS A 305 -14.10 10.77 -9.78
N SER A 306 -14.35 10.13 -8.65
CA SER A 306 -14.11 10.70 -7.32
C SER A 306 -13.32 9.77 -6.41
N ILE A 307 -12.60 10.38 -5.46
CA ILE A 307 -11.92 9.69 -4.37
C ILE A 307 -11.88 10.58 -3.13
N TYR A 308 -11.96 9.95 -1.94
CA TYR A 308 -11.89 10.58 -0.63
C TYR A 308 -10.51 10.37 -0.02
N TYR A 309 -9.99 11.40 0.63
CA TYR A 309 -8.71 11.35 1.33
C TYR A 309 -8.95 11.43 2.82
N TYR A 310 -8.85 10.28 3.47
CA TYR A 310 -8.95 10.16 4.91
C TYR A 310 -7.57 9.98 5.54
N TYR A 311 -7.35 10.64 6.65
CA TYR A 311 -6.16 10.46 7.47
C TYR A 311 -6.50 10.52 8.97
N ASN A 312 -5.48 10.41 9.85
CA ASN A 312 -5.59 10.64 11.28
C ASN A 312 -6.84 9.98 11.91
N GLN A 313 -6.97 8.67 11.78
CA GLN A 313 -8.11 7.82 12.12
C GLN A 313 -9.28 7.93 11.14
N ASN A 314 -10.09 8.99 11.18
CA ASN A 314 -11.24 9.15 10.29
C ASN A 314 -11.49 10.64 9.96
N ASP A 315 -10.43 11.43 9.85
CA ASP A 315 -10.53 12.81 9.41
C ASP A 315 -10.65 12.85 7.89
N LEU A 316 -11.74 13.41 7.35
CA LEU A 316 -11.89 13.67 5.92
C LEU A 316 -11.11 14.94 5.57
N GLU A 317 -9.88 14.77 5.10
CA GLU A 317 -8.97 15.89 4.84
C GLU A 317 -9.14 16.48 3.43
N ALA A 318 -9.54 15.67 2.44
CA ALA A 318 -9.78 16.15 1.09
C ALA A 318 -10.75 15.25 0.32
N VAL A 319 -11.34 15.81 -0.74
CA VAL A 319 -12.08 15.06 -1.76
C VAL A 319 -11.60 15.49 -3.14
N ARG A 320 -11.61 14.55 -4.09
CA ARG A 320 -11.23 14.80 -5.47
C ARG A 320 -12.34 14.37 -6.42
N PHE A 321 -12.58 15.19 -7.43
CA PHE A 321 -13.44 14.88 -8.56
C PHE A 321 -12.67 15.17 -9.85
N GLU A 322 -12.43 14.14 -10.66
CA GLU A 322 -11.60 14.20 -11.86
C GLU A 322 -10.23 14.85 -11.59
N ASN A 323 -9.98 16.07 -12.06
CA ASN A 323 -8.72 16.79 -11.83
C ASN A 323 -8.79 17.82 -10.69
N TRP A 324 -9.95 17.97 -10.07
CA TRP A 324 -10.16 18.96 -9.03
C TRP A 324 -10.08 18.35 -7.65
N LYS A 325 -9.27 18.94 -6.77
CA LYS A 325 -9.13 18.51 -5.38
C LYS A 325 -9.48 19.64 -4.43
N LEU A 326 -10.47 19.39 -3.59
CA LEU A 326 -10.85 20.26 -2.48
C LEU A 326 -10.19 19.73 -1.21
N VAL A 327 -9.33 20.54 -0.62
CA VAL A 327 -8.72 20.29 0.69
C VAL A 327 -9.57 21.00 1.74
N LEU A 328 -9.99 20.24 2.75
CA LEU A 328 -10.83 20.71 3.86
C LEU A 328 -9.96 21.20 5.02
N PRO A 329 -10.48 22.03 5.93
CA PRO A 329 -9.74 22.47 7.11
C PRO A 329 -9.34 21.29 7.99
N HIS A 330 -8.04 21.13 8.22
CA HIS A 330 -7.48 20.05 9.05
C HIS A 330 -6.05 20.37 9.50
N LYS A 331 -5.51 19.54 10.37
CA LYS A 331 -4.09 19.55 10.73
C LYS A 331 -3.39 18.35 10.12
N SER A 332 -2.27 18.57 9.47
CA SER A 332 -1.48 17.52 8.83
C SER A 332 0.00 17.62 9.15
N ARG A 333 0.69 16.53 8.88
CA ARG A 333 2.16 16.53 8.86
C ARG A 333 2.65 17.34 7.67
N SER A 334 3.75 18.09 7.86
CA SER A 334 4.45 18.77 6.77
C SER A 334 5.96 18.60 6.89
N TYR A 335 6.60 18.38 5.77
CA TYR A 335 8.06 18.33 5.61
C TYR A 335 8.61 19.64 5.01
N GLU A 336 7.72 20.52 4.57
CA GLU A 336 8.06 21.74 3.85
C GLU A 336 8.90 22.70 4.70
N GLY A 337 10.04 23.13 4.15
CA GLY A 337 10.96 24.04 4.84
C GLY A 337 11.73 23.41 6.03
N ILE A 338 11.77 22.08 6.12
CA ILE A 338 12.52 21.36 7.14
C ILE A 338 13.60 20.53 6.44
N LEU A 339 14.83 20.57 6.95
CA LEU A 339 15.88 19.70 6.46
C LEU A 339 15.58 18.25 6.85
N PRO A 340 15.63 17.32 5.90
CA PRO A 340 15.49 15.91 6.19
C PRO A 340 16.67 15.40 7.02
N GLY A 341 16.53 14.23 7.62
CA GLY A 341 17.61 13.49 8.21
C GLY A 341 18.53 12.88 7.16
N ASN A 342 19.46 12.06 7.60
CA ASN A 342 20.48 11.43 6.75
C ASN A 342 20.92 10.09 7.32
N ASP A 343 21.42 9.18 6.48
CA ASP A 343 22.06 7.91 6.84
C ASP A 343 21.26 7.04 7.82
N GLY A 344 19.94 6.96 7.60
CA GLY A 344 19.04 6.15 8.42
C GLY A 344 18.40 6.90 9.60
N PHE A 345 18.86 8.12 9.90
CA PHE A 345 18.23 8.94 10.93
C PHE A 345 17.14 9.82 10.33
N GLY A 346 15.95 9.75 10.90
CA GLY A 346 14.84 10.62 10.49
C GLY A 346 15.04 12.05 10.98
N GLY A 347 14.82 13.01 10.08
CA GLY A 347 14.69 14.42 10.44
C GLY A 347 13.32 14.69 11.10
N ASN A 348 13.13 15.92 11.52
CA ASN A 348 11.86 16.37 12.07
C ASN A 348 10.79 16.56 10.97
N TYR A 349 9.57 16.73 11.39
CA TYR A 349 8.45 17.28 10.62
C TYR A 349 7.71 18.27 11.52
N LYS A 350 6.91 19.13 10.91
CA LYS A 350 6.07 20.08 11.65
C LYS A 350 4.59 19.75 11.45
N GLU A 351 3.75 20.25 12.33
CA GLU A 351 2.32 20.33 12.09
C GLU A 351 2.06 21.53 11.17
N HIS A 352 1.26 21.30 10.13
CA HIS A 352 0.71 22.33 9.26
C HIS A 352 -0.81 22.35 9.44
N GLU A 353 -1.38 23.52 9.61
CA GLU A 353 -2.82 23.71 9.74
C GLU A 353 -3.40 24.36 8.48
N VAL A 354 -4.23 23.62 7.77
CA VAL A 354 -5.10 24.13 6.72
C VAL A 354 -6.32 24.78 7.40
N LYS A 355 -6.33 26.09 7.49
CA LYS A 355 -7.38 26.84 8.24
C LYS A 355 -8.67 27.04 7.47
N THR A 356 -8.58 27.12 6.15
CA THR A 356 -9.70 27.36 5.24
C THR A 356 -9.65 26.35 4.11
N MET A 357 -10.79 26.13 3.45
CA MET A 357 -10.83 25.29 2.26
C MET A 357 -9.92 25.81 1.15
N GLU A 358 -9.27 24.91 0.46
CA GLU A 358 -8.37 25.17 -0.66
C GLU A 358 -8.74 24.30 -1.85
N LEU A 359 -8.78 24.85 -3.06
CA LEU A 359 -9.14 24.15 -4.29
C LEU A 359 -7.97 24.15 -5.27
N TYR A 360 -7.65 22.98 -5.83
CA TYR A 360 -6.54 22.80 -6.78
C TYR A 360 -6.98 22.11 -8.06
N ASP A 361 -6.51 22.62 -9.23
CA ASP A 361 -6.59 21.92 -10.53
C ASP A 361 -5.32 21.06 -10.72
N LEU A 362 -5.38 19.81 -10.35
CA LEU A 362 -4.24 18.89 -10.38
C LEU A 362 -3.68 18.62 -11.78
N ARG A 363 -4.41 18.96 -12.83
CA ARG A 363 -3.89 18.87 -14.21
C ARG A 363 -2.88 19.96 -14.50
N ARG A 364 -3.09 21.17 -13.97
CA ARG A 364 -2.24 22.34 -14.15
C ARG A 364 -1.26 22.54 -13.01
N ASP A 365 -1.68 22.13 -11.82
CA ASP A 365 -0.94 22.30 -10.57
C ASP A 365 -0.92 20.98 -9.77
N PRO A 366 -0.20 19.96 -10.24
CA PRO A 366 -0.08 18.68 -9.53
C PRO A 366 0.67 18.80 -8.20
N GLY A 367 1.36 19.93 -7.98
CA GLY A 367 2.08 20.26 -6.75
C GLY A 367 1.23 20.99 -5.71
N GLU A 368 -0.06 21.24 -5.99
CA GLU A 368 -1.01 21.85 -5.04
C GLU A 368 -0.50 23.16 -4.42
N ARG A 369 -0.06 24.09 -5.29
CA ARG A 369 0.57 25.37 -4.89
C ARG A 369 -0.33 26.59 -5.03
N TYR A 370 -1.32 26.52 -5.95
CA TYR A 370 -2.15 27.67 -6.33
C TYR A 370 -3.61 27.39 -5.99
N ASN A 371 -4.06 27.95 -4.85
CA ASN A 371 -5.46 27.85 -4.46
C ASN A 371 -6.34 28.70 -5.40
N VAL A 372 -7.21 28.05 -6.16
CA VAL A 372 -8.10 28.65 -7.17
C VAL A 372 -9.57 28.63 -6.77
N ILE A 373 -9.87 28.53 -5.47
CA ILE A 373 -11.23 28.37 -4.95
C ILE A 373 -12.14 29.54 -5.33
N GLN A 374 -11.62 30.78 -5.32
CA GLN A 374 -12.40 31.97 -5.64
C GLN A 374 -12.84 32.03 -7.10
N GLN A 375 -12.08 31.42 -7.99
CA GLN A 375 -12.30 31.44 -9.44
C GLN A 375 -13.23 30.32 -9.92
N ASN A 376 -13.55 29.35 -9.07
CA ASN A 376 -14.25 28.12 -9.48
C ASN A 376 -15.38 27.74 -8.52
N PRO A 377 -16.40 28.60 -8.29
CA PRO A 377 -17.47 28.36 -7.32
C PRO A 377 -18.32 27.12 -7.67
N GLU A 378 -18.59 26.85 -8.95
CA GLU A 378 -19.36 25.70 -9.38
C GLU A 378 -18.65 24.36 -9.10
N VAL A 379 -17.31 24.37 -9.24
CA VAL A 379 -16.48 23.19 -8.90
C VAL A 379 -16.46 22.98 -7.40
N LEU A 380 -16.39 24.04 -6.61
CA LEU A 380 -16.47 23.99 -5.15
C LEU A 380 -17.77 23.36 -4.70
N GLU A 381 -18.93 23.81 -5.22
CA GLU A 381 -20.25 23.27 -4.89
C GLU A 381 -20.30 21.76 -5.12
N LYS A 382 -19.83 21.30 -6.30
CA LYS A 382 -19.77 19.87 -6.64
C LYS A 382 -18.90 19.06 -5.67
N LEU A 383 -17.76 19.58 -5.27
CA LEU A 383 -16.85 18.88 -4.35
C LEU A 383 -17.38 18.88 -2.90
N LEU A 384 -18.14 19.91 -2.50
CA LEU A 384 -18.84 19.91 -1.21
C LEU A 384 -19.92 18.84 -1.14
N GLU A 385 -20.70 18.64 -2.22
CA GLU A 385 -21.66 17.52 -2.31
C GLU A 385 -20.95 16.17 -2.11
N ILE A 386 -19.79 15.96 -2.75
CA ILE A 386 -18.98 14.75 -2.63
C ILE A 386 -18.44 14.57 -1.20
N ALA A 387 -18.01 15.66 -0.55
CA ALA A 387 -17.59 15.62 0.85
C ALA A 387 -18.74 15.23 1.79
N ASP A 388 -19.93 15.73 1.52
CA ASP A 388 -21.11 15.38 2.32
C ASP A 388 -21.58 13.93 2.07
N GLU A 389 -21.41 13.41 0.87
CA GLU A 389 -21.59 11.98 0.58
C GLU A 389 -20.61 11.13 1.38
N ALA A 390 -19.32 11.49 1.38
CA ALA A 390 -18.29 10.80 2.13
C ALA A 390 -18.57 10.81 3.64
N ARG A 391 -19.03 11.95 4.19
CA ARG A 391 -19.43 12.09 5.60
C ARG A 391 -20.60 11.20 5.97
N ARG A 392 -21.63 11.15 5.14
CA ARG A 392 -22.79 10.27 5.38
C ARG A 392 -22.41 8.79 5.31
N ASP A 393 -21.55 8.42 4.39
CA ASP A 393 -21.15 7.03 4.16
C ASP A 393 -20.13 6.55 5.23
N LEU A 394 -19.01 7.25 5.35
CA LEU A 394 -17.85 6.82 6.14
C LEU A 394 -17.62 7.64 7.42
N GLY A 395 -18.34 8.74 7.59
CA GLY A 395 -18.17 9.65 8.71
C GLY A 395 -17.00 10.62 8.52
N ASP A 396 -16.79 11.49 9.51
CA ASP A 396 -15.71 12.46 9.54
C ASP A 396 -15.53 12.96 10.99
N ASN A 397 -14.38 12.67 11.61
CA ASN A 397 -14.13 13.07 12.99
C ASN A 397 -14.04 14.60 13.15
N LEU A 398 -13.56 15.32 12.12
CA LEU A 398 -13.43 16.79 12.17
C LEU A 398 -14.78 17.48 12.31
N THR A 399 -15.82 16.90 11.73
CA THR A 399 -17.20 17.41 11.80
C THR A 399 -18.07 16.65 12.80
N LYS A 400 -17.51 15.62 13.47
CA LYS A 400 -18.24 14.69 14.36
C LYS A 400 -19.40 13.96 13.66
N SER A 401 -19.25 13.72 12.37
CA SER A 401 -20.22 12.97 11.57
C SER A 401 -19.96 11.48 11.74
N GLU A 402 -20.98 10.72 12.12
CA GLU A 402 -20.92 9.25 12.13
C GLU A 402 -21.26 8.72 10.74
N GLY A 403 -20.43 7.78 10.23
CA GLY A 403 -20.68 7.11 8.95
C GLY A 403 -21.71 5.98 9.11
N GLN A 404 -22.63 5.87 8.15
CA GLN A 404 -23.72 4.89 8.19
C GLN A 404 -23.28 3.49 7.77
N ASN A 405 -22.19 3.37 6.99
CA ASN A 405 -21.79 2.12 6.33
C ASN A 405 -20.39 1.63 6.74
N ARG A 406 -19.93 1.99 7.93
CA ARG A 406 -18.68 1.47 8.50
C ARG A 406 -18.88 0.08 9.07
N ARG A 407 -17.87 -0.76 8.91
CA ARG A 407 -17.80 -2.12 9.45
C ARG A 407 -16.75 -2.20 10.55
N PRO A 408 -16.90 -3.15 11.50
CA PRO A 408 -15.98 -3.23 12.64
C PRO A 408 -14.60 -3.77 12.21
N LEU A 409 -13.57 -3.25 12.86
CA LEU A 409 -12.24 -3.80 12.85
C LEU A 409 -12.20 -5.21 13.46
N GLY A 410 -11.38 -6.11 12.94
CA GLY A 410 -11.10 -7.40 13.57
C GLY A 410 -10.41 -7.21 14.92
N ARG A 411 -10.87 -7.91 15.95
CA ARG A 411 -10.31 -7.89 17.31
C ARG A 411 -10.20 -9.29 17.86
N ILE A 412 -9.10 -9.57 18.56
CA ILE A 412 -9.04 -10.81 19.36
C ILE A 412 -9.94 -10.65 20.59
N ASN A 413 -10.73 -11.67 20.85
CA ASN A 413 -11.44 -11.75 22.13
C ASN A 413 -10.41 -12.01 23.23
N LYS A 414 -10.14 -11.02 24.06
CA LYS A 414 -9.41 -11.25 25.31
C LYS A 414 -10.38 -11.95 26.26
N ASN A 415 -10.31 -13.29 26.30
CA ASN A 415 -10.93 -14.05 27.37
C ASN A 415 -10.17 -13.80 28.69
#